data_dc441f6b26ba7c09b34e2a01aa616599
#
_entry.id   dc441f6b26ba7c09b34e2a01aa616599
#
_cell.length_a   1.000
_cell.length_b   1.000
_cell.length_c   1.000
_cell.angle_alpha   90.00
_cell.angle_beta   90.00
_cell.angle_gamma   90.00
#
_symmetry.space_group_name_H-M   'P 1'
#
loop_
_entity.id
_entity.type
_entity.pdbx_description
1 polymer ?
#
loop_
_entity_poly.entity_id
_entity_poly.type
_entity_poly.pdbx_seq_one_letter_code
_entity_poly.pdbx_strand_id
1 'polypeptide(L)'
;KRILNVHSENWREEPFAISRGIDDNFDVVVVELEQNGFKAWGEATPTEHYNESIAQTESLIEDFRSHIENGMTRKELQQEMPQGAARNAVDCALWDLEAKLAGKRVWELPEIFLHLGAKTNSTPGNVTTVYSLGVDTPKIMGEIALKNANRPILKIKLTGDGDLERLVEIRKNAPESRLVIDANEGWTPEHYKRYVPEFKKLGVEMIEQPFPADNDGILKTLDHPIPVCADESCHDTADLERLVGLYEFINIKLDKTGGLTEALRLQAAAEDKGFQTMIGCMSATSLGIAPAFLIAQRAKIIDLDAPLYLYDDRAFPLKYDGSIVFPPSAELWG
;
A
#
# COMPACT_ATOMS: atom_id res chain seq x y z
N LYS A 1 6.48 8.77 31.39
CA LYS A 1 6.75 7.42 30.95
C LYS A 1 5.80 7.11 29.79
N ARG A 2 6.28 6.41 28.76
CA ARG A 2 5.44 5.88 27.66
C ARG A 2 4.89 4.52 28.11
N ILE A 3 3.69 4.20 27.68
CA ILE A 3 3.05 2.90 27.88
C ILE A 3 2.76 2.32 26.51
N LEU A 4 3.07 1.04 26.31
CA LEU A 4 2.81 0.28 25.10
C LEU A 4 1.71 -0.74 25.34
N ASN A 5 0.68 -0.76 24.49
CA ASN A 5 -0.28 -1.84 24.36
C ASN A 5 -0.20 -2.40 22.94
N VAL A 6 -0.23 -3.72 22.84
CA VAL A 6 -0.23 -4.45 21.55
C VAL A 6 -1.37 -5.46 21.60
N HIS A 7 -2.15 -5.53 20.53
CA HIS A 7 -3.21 -6.53 20.37
C HIS A 7 -3.51 -6.77 18.89
N SER A 8 -4.09 -7.90 18.60
CA SER A 8 -4.61 -8.21 17.27
C SER A 8 -6.12 -8.03 17.20
N GLU A 9 -6.60 -7.74 16.00
CA GLU A 9 -8.03 -7.60 15.69
C GLU A 9 -8.32 -8.33 14.38
N ASN A 10 -9.52 -8.92 14.28
CA ASN A 10 -10.01 -9.54 13.04
C ASN A 10 -11.10 -8.65 12.42
N TRP A 11 -10.94 -8.33 11.14
CA TRP A 11 -11.86 -7.50 10.38
C TRP A 11 -12.46 -8.28 9.22
N ARG A 12 -13.72 -7.98 8.90
CA ARG A 12 -14.44 -8.61 7.79
C ARG A 12 -14.48 -7.69 6.59
N GLU A 13 -14.22 -8.27 5.42
CA GLU A 13 -14.29 -7.56 4.15
C GLU A 13 -15.13 -8.32 3.12
N GLU A 14 -15.53 -7.67 2.05
CA GLU A 14 -16.14 -8.34 0.90
C GLU A 14 -15.15 -9.36 0.33
N PRO A 15 -15.60 -10.59 -0.05
CA PRO A 15 -14.72 -11.60 -0.60
C PRO A 15 -13.91 -11.06 -1.78
N PHE A 16 -12.59 -11.10 -1.69
CA PHE A 16 -11.68 -10.58 -2.68
C PHE A 16 -10.69 -11.64 -3.17
N ALA A 17 -10.70 -11.90 -4.47
CA ALA A 17 -9.86 -12.93 -5.09
C ALA A 17 -8.64 -12.32 -5.79
N ILE A 18 -7.47 -12.87 -5.49
CA ILE A 18 -6.21 -12.60 -6.18
C ILE A 18 -5.61 -13.91 -6.72
N SER A 19 -4.46 -13.86 -7.40
CA SER A 19 -3.79 -15.05 -7.93
C SER A 19 -3.47 -16.11 -6.86
N ARG A 20 -3.33 -15.71 -5.59
CA ARG A 20 -2.95 -16.57 -4.48
C ARG A 20 -4.11 -17.12 -3.63
N GLY A 21 -5.34 -16.61 -3.75
CA GLY A 21 -6.48 -17.05 -2.96
C GLY A 21 -7.66 -16.10 -2.91
N ILE A 22 -8.61 -16.41 -2.05
CA ILE A 22 -9.80 -15.58 -1.75
C ILE A 22 -9.87 -15.42 -0.25
N ASP A 23 -9.93 -14.19 0.21
CA ASP A 23 -10.11 -13.84 1.62
C ASP A 23 -11.41 -13.07 1.80
N ASP A 24 -12.08 -13.25 2.95
CA ASP A 24 -13.29 -12.52 3.37
C ASP A 24 -13.13 -11.91 4.77
N ASN A 25 -11.96 -12.05 5.35
CA ASN A 25 -11.54 -11.45 6.61
C ASN A 25 -10.01 -11.41 6.67
N PHE A 26 -9.46 -10.53 7.50
CA PHE A 26 -8.04 -10.41 7.74
C PHE A 26 -7.76 -10.00 9.19
N ASP A 27 -6.57 -10.34 9.65
CA ASP A 27 -6.09 -9.96 10.97
C ASP A 27 -5.09 -8.81 10.88
N VAL A 28 -5.18 -7.90 11.83
CA VAL A 28 -4.22 -6.79 11.98
C VAL A 28 -3.60 -6.80 13.36
N VAL A 29 -2.39 -6.27 13.46
CA VAL A 29 -1.76 -5.94 14.75
C VAL A 29 -1.87 -4.43 14.97
N VAL A 30 -2.39 -4.05 16.14
CA VAL A 30 -2.54 -2.66 16.56
C VAL A 30 -1.57 -2.37 17.69
N VAL A 31 -0.83 -1.28 17.55
CA VAL A 31 0.01 -0.68 18.59
C VAL A 31 -0.67 0.58 19.09
N GLU A 32 -0.92 0.65 20.41
CA GLU A 32 -1.30 1.86 21.10
C GLU A 32 -0.13 2.33 21.98
N LEU A 33 0.25 3.59 21.82
CA LEU A 33 1.21 4.27 22.68
C LEU A 33 0.50 5.34 23.51
N GLU A 34 0.74 5.36 24.82
CA GLU A 34 0.24 6.41 25.69
C GLU A 34 1.40 7.16 26.34
N GLN A 35 1.40 8.49 26.27
CA GLN A 35 2.39 9.35 26.92
C GLN A 35 1.81 10.72 27.23
N ASN A 36 1.98 11.19 28.48
CA ASN A 36 1.51 12.51 28.95
C ASN A 36 0.00 12.76 28.71
N GLY A 37 -0.81 11.70 28.75
CA GLY A 37 -2.26 11.78 28.52
C GLY A 37 -2.67 11.75 27.03
N PHE A 38 -1.72 11.68 26.12
CA PHE A 38 -2.00 11.47 24.69
C PHE A 38 -1.93 9.98 24.34
N LYS A 39 -2.87 9.54 23.51
CA LYS A 39 -2.90 8.20 22.92
C LYS A 39 -2.62 8.30 21.41
N ALA A 40 -1.84 7.37 20.93
CA ALA A 40 -1.43 7.28 19.53
C ALA A 40 -1.46 5.84 19.04
N TRP A 41 -1.73 5.65 17.76
CA TRP A 41 -1.97 4.33 17.19
C TRP A 41 -1.18 4.09 15.90
N GLY A 42 -0.87 2.81 15.68
CA GLY A 42 -0.40 2.29 14.42
C GLY A 42 -0.97 0.91 14.18
N GLU A 43 -1.19 0.58 12.93
CA GLU A 43 -1.73 -0.70 12.48
C GLU A 43 -0.80 -1.30 11.44
N ALA A 44 -0.69 -2.62 11.44
CA ALA A 44 0.01 -3.36 10.40
C ALA A 44 -0.71 -4.68 10.10
N THR A 45 -0.56 -5.13 8.86
CA THR A 45 -1.12 -6.39 8.36
C THR A 45 0.03 -7.33 7.99
N PRO A 46 0.47 -8.20 8.92
CA PRO A 46 1.47 -9.22 8.60
C PRO A 46 0.91 -10.22 7.60
N THR A 47 1.73 -10.66 6.65
CA THR A 47 1.31 -11.60 5.62
C THR A 47 2.25 -12.82 5.54
N GLU A 48 1.66 -14.02 5.36
CA GLU A 48 2.42 -15.25 5.17
C GLU A 48 3.32 -15.19 3.92
N HIS A 49 2.94 -14.39 2.93
CA HIS A 49 3.74 -14.19 1.73
C HIS A 49 5.13 -13.62 2.03
N TYR A 50 5.26 -12.82 3.08
CA TYR A 50 6.54 -12.29 3.57
C TYR A 50 7.05 -13.02 4.82
N ASN A 51 6.55 -14.23 5.09
CA ASN A 51 6.91 -15.05 6.25
C ASN A 51 6.58 -14.35 7.59
N GLU A 52 5.53 -13.55 7.62
CA GLU A 52 5.05 -12.88 8.82
C GLU A 52 3.72 -13.47 9.27
N SER A 53 3.52 -13.56 10.58
CA SER A 53 2.25 -13.92 11.21
C SER A 53 1.92 -12.95 12.33
N ILE A 54 0.65 -12.91 12.74
CA ILE A 54 0.19 -12.13 13.90
C ILE A 54 1.06 -12.41 15.13
N ALA A 55 1.21 -13.69 15.50
CA ALA A 55 1.95 -14.08 16.68
C ALA A 55 3.44 -13.66 16.65
N GLN A 56 4.10 -13.79 15.50
CA GLN A 56 5.48 -13.36 15.32
C GLN A 56 5.60 -11.82 15.42
N THR A 57 4.65 -11.11 14.81
CA THR A 57 4.60 -9.64 14.82
C THR A 57 4.40 -9.10 16.24
N GLU A 58 3.42 -9.64 16.98
CA GLU A 58 3.19 -9.29 18.39
C GLU A 58 4.42 -9.62 19.25
N SER A 59 5.00 -10.82 19.10
CA SER A 59 6.19 -11.23 19.86
C SER A 59 7.37 -10.29 19.61
N LEU A 60 7.62 -9.91 18.36
CA LEU A 60 8.72 -9.00 18.01
C LEU A 60 8.51 -7.62 18.65
N ILE A 61 7.29 -7.09 18.64
CA ILE A 61 6.99 -5.81 19.30
C ILE A 61 7.19 -5.92 20.81
N GLU A 62 6.76 -7.04 21.42
CA GLU A 62 6.94 -7.29 22.85
C GLU A 62 8.41 -7.38 23.26
N ASP A 63 9.27 -7.97 22.45
CA ASP A 63 10.73 -8.03 22.68
C ASP A 63 11.34 -6.61 22.79
N PHE A 64 10.77 -5.65 22.07
CA PHE A 64 11.18 -4.24 22.12
C PHE A 64 10.43 -3.39 23.15
N ARG A 65 9.46 -3.95 23.89
CA ARG A 65 8.61 -3.22 24.84
C ARG A 65 9.41 -2.27 25.75
N SER A 66 10.43 -2.76 26.40
CA SER A 66 11.21 -1.94 27.35
C SER A 66 11.91 -0.77 26.65
N HIS A 67 12.42 -0.95 25.44
CA HIS A 67 13.06 0.12 24.65
C HIS A 67 12.03 1.16 24.23
N ILE A 68 10.87 0.72 23.71
CA ILE A 68 9.77 1.59 23.29
C ILE A 68 9.27 2.41 24.48
N GLU A 69 8.98 1.78 25.63
CA GLU A 69 8.49 2.45 26.83
C GLU A 69 9.51 3.42 27.47
N ASN A 70 10.81 3.16 27.30
CA ASN A 70 11.90 4.04 27.73
C ASN A 70 12.17 5.21 26.79
N GLY A 71 11.39 5.35 25.71
CA GLY A 71 11.44 6.52 24.84
C GLY A 71 12.20 6.30 23.53
N MET A 72 12.26 5.05 23.04
CA MET A 72 12.82 4.75 21.70
C MET A 72 12.31 5.74 20.65
N THR A 73 13.23 6.29 19.90
CA THR A 73 12.94 7.21 18.80
C THR A 73 12.68 6.44 17.50
N ARG A 74 12.01 7.06 16.52
CA ARG A 74 11.85 6.47 15.19
C ARG A 74 13.19 6.13 14.53
N LYS A 75 14.23 6.93 14.77
CA LYS A 75 15.57 6.67 14.23
C LYS A 75 16.18 5.39 14.82
N GLU A 76 16.11 5.20 16.13
CA GLU A 76 16.55 3.98 16.80
C GLU A 76 15.72 2.79 16.34
N LEU A 77 14.40 2.93 16.24
CA LEU A 77 13.51 1.90 15.71
C LEU A 77 13.95 1.40 14.33
N GLN A 78 14.28 2.32 13.40
CA GLN A 78 14.76 1.96 12.06
C GLN A 78 16.10 1.21 12.07
N GLN A 79 16.93 1.41 13.09
CA GLN A 79 18.26 0.77 13.21
C GLN A 79 18.17 -0.59 13.89
N GLU A 80 17.27 -0.77 14.83
CA GLU A 80 17.26 -1.90 15.75
C GLU A 80 16.19 -2.95 15.40
N MET A 81 15.00 -2.51 14.96
CA MET A 81 13.90 -3.43 14.62
C MET A 81 13.94 -3.79 13.14
N PRO A 82 13.87 -5.09 12.78
CA PRO A 82 13.75 -5.52 11.39
C PRO A 82 12.59 -4.85 10.66
N GLN A 83 12.74 -4.65 9.36
CA GLN A 83 11.63 -4.17 8.52
C GLN A 83 10.48 -5.18 8.50
N GLY A 84 9.28 -4.71 8.18
CA GLY A 84 8.07 -5.52 8.11
C GLY A 84 6.96 -4.97 8.99
N ALA A 85 5.92 -5.76 9.18
CA ALA A 85 4.68 -5.36 9.83
C ALA A 85 4.90 -4.86 11.28
N ALA A 86 5.74 -5.52 12.07
CA ALA A 86 5.99 -5.10 13.46
C ALA A 86 6.55 -3.68 13.53
N ARG A 87 7.59 -3.40 12.73
CA ARG A 87 8.17 -2.05 12.68
C ARG A 87 7.19 -1.03 12.13
N ASN A 88 6.36 -1.40 11.14
CA ASN A 88 5.33 -0.52 10.60
C ASN A 88 4.35 -0.05 11.69
N ALA A 89 3.78 -0.98 12.45
CA ALA A 89 2.84 -0.63 13.52
C ALA A 89 3.45 0.33 14.55
N VAL A 90 4.68 0.06 15.00
CA VAL A 90 5.38 0.90 15.98
C VAL A 90 5.78 2.24 15.39
N ASP A 91 6.32 2.28 14.17
CA ASP A 91 6.75 3.52 13.49
C ASP A 91 5.58 4.48 13.29
N CYS A 92 4.44 3.97 12.81
CA CYS A 92 3.24 4.78 12.59
C CYS A 92 2.62 5.29 13.90
N ALA A 93 2.66 4.48 14.98
CA ALA A 93 2.26 4.92 16.30
C ALA A 93 3.18 6.00 16.86
N LEU A 94 4.49 5.92 16.60
CA LEU A 94 5.46 6.94 17.02
C LEU A 94 5.24 8.27 16.28
N TRP A 95 4.95 8.23 14.98
CA TRP A 95 4.61 9.43 14.20
C TRP A 95 3.39 10.13 14.77
N ASP A 96 2.33 9.38 15.07
CA ASP A 96 1.09 9.90 15.66
C ASP A 96 1.36 10.49 17.05
N LEU A 97 2.15 9.79 17.88
CA LEU A 97 2.50 10.27 19.23
C LEU A 97 3.31 11.57 19.19
N GLU A 98 4.34 11.64 18.33
CA GLU A 98 5.17 12.84 18.19
C GLU A 98 4.35 14.05 17.75
N ALA A 99 3.43 13.88 16.81
CA ALA A 99 2.55 14.94 16.35
C ALA A 99 1.65 15.44 17.49
N LYS A 100 0.98 14.53 18.20
CA LYS A 100 0.11 14.85 19.33
C LYS A 100 0.85 15.54 20.48
N LEU A 101 2.04 15.06 20.83
CA LEU A 101 2.89 15.70 21.85
C LEU A 101 3.35 17.09 21.44
N ALA A 102 3.55 17.34 20.16
CA ALA A 102 3.91 18.65 19.62
C ALA A 102 2.70 19.59 19.42
N GLY A 103 1.46 19.11 19.61
CA GLY A 103 0.23 19.85 19.32
C GLY A 103 0.08 20.17 17.82
N LYS A 104 0.51 19.25 16.95
CA LYS A 104 0.54 19.39 15.49
C LYS A 104 -0.12 18.18 14.83
N ARG A 105 -0.42 18.35 13.55
CA ARG A 105 -0.70 17.21 12.68
C ARG A 105 0.62 16.62 12.14
N VAL A 106 0.64 15.33 11.78
CA VAL A 106 1.87 14.69 11.28
C VAL A 106 2.45 15.42 10.06
N TRP A 107 1.63 15.92 9.16
CA TRP A 107 2.10 16.68 7.98
C TRP A 107 2.71 18.07 8.31
N GLU A 108 2.56 18.56 9.53
CA GLU A 108 3.19 19.78 10.02
C GLU A 108 4.55 19.51 10.70
N LEU A 109 4.94 18.23 10.84
CA LEU A 109 6.27 17.88 11.33
C LEU A 109 7.31 18.15 10.23
N PRO A 110 8.53 18.61 10.59
CA PRO A 110 9.51 19.10 9.62
C PRO A 110 9.86 18.12 8.51
N GLU A 111 9.98 16.84 8.84
CA GLU A 111 10.36 15.79 7.89
C GLU A 111 9.29 15.60 6.80
N ILE A 112 8.02 15.54 7.20
CA ILE A 112 6.90 15.41 6.25
C ILE A 112 6.73 16.68 5.45
N PHE A 113 6.83 17.82 6.10
CA PHE A 113 6.73 19.11 5.46
C PHE A 113 7.78 19.28 4.34
N LEU A 114 9.03 18.91 4.60
CA LEU A 114 10.10 18.91 3.61
C LEU A 114 9.83 17.91 2.49
N HIS A 115 9.37 16.73 2.81
CA HIS A 115 9.05 15.70 1.83
C HIS A 115 7.94 16.14 0.87
N LEU A 116 6.88 16.75 1.39
CA LEU A 116 5.76 17.23 0.59
C LEU A 116 6.09 18.48 -0.26
N GLY A 117 7.21 19.14 0.00
CA GLY A 117 7.57 20.39 -0.65
C GLY A 117 6.55 21.51 -0.40
N ALA A 118 5.79 21.41 0.67
CA ALA A 118 4.67 22.28 0.98
C ALA A 118 5.13 23.68 1.44
N LYS A 119 4.40 24.70 1.05
CA LYS A 119 4.48 26.03 1.67
C LYS A 119 3.68 25.97 2.98
N THR A 120 4.28 26.42 4.07
CA THR A 120 3.82 26.39 5.47
C THR A 120 2.31 26.13 5.71
N ASN A 121 2.00 25.14 6.55
CA ASN A 121 0.70 24.88 7.21
C ASN A 121 -0.49 24.51 6.30
N SER A 122 -0.27 23.92 5.15
CA SER A 122 -1.39 23.45 4.33
C SER A 122 -1.72 21.97 4.62
N THR A 123 -2.98 21.69 4.91
CA THR A 123 -3.52 20.32 4.92
C THR A 123 -3.24 19.67 3.56
N PRO A 124 -2.75 18.41 3.52
CA PRO A 124 -2.60 17.68 2.27
C PRO A 124 -3.88 17.65 1.45
N GLY A 125 -3.74 17.66 0.12
CA GLY A 125 -4.89 17.61 -0.78
C GLY A 125 -5.56 16.23 -0.78
N ASN A 126 -6.83 16.18 -1.20
CA ASN A 126 -7.50 14.90 -1.48
C ASN A 126 -6.75 14.15 -2.56
N VAL A 127 -6.77 12.83 -2.51
CA VAL A 127 -6.17 11.97 -3.52
C VAL A 127 -7.23 11.08 -4.17
N THR A 128 -6.94 10.59 -5.37
CA THR A 128 -7.83 9.66 -6.08
C THR A 128 -7.22 8.26 -6.05
N THR A 129 -7.87 7.34 -5.34
CA THR A 129 -7.47 5.94 -5.30
C THR A 129 -8.02 5.16 -6.49
N VAL A 130 -7.31 4.10 -6.88
CA VAL A 130 -7.89 3.06 -7.74
C VAL A 130 -9.09 2.41 -7.05
N TYR A 131 -9.82 1.61 -7.79
CA TYR A 131 -10.75 0.62 -7.25
C TYR A 131 -10.37 -0.74 -7.83
N SER A 132 -10.06 -1.68 -6.96
CA SER A 132 -9.55 -2.99 -7.35
C SER A 132 -10.69 -3.96 -7.70
N LEU A 133 -10.54 -4.68 -8.81
CA LEU A 133 -11.42 -5.78 -9.17
C LEU A 133 -10.68 -7.10 -8.96
N GLY A 134 -11.22 -7.93 -8.06
CA GLY A 134 -10.73 -9.28 -7.81
C GLY A 134 -10.90 -10.19 -9.03
N VAL A 135 -10.18 -11.30 -9.02
CA VAL A 135 -10.19 -12.28 -10.12
C VAL A 135 -11.50 -13.06 -10.13
N ASP A 136 -12.13 -13.13 -11.31
CA ASP A 136 -13.30 -13.95 -11.57
C ASP A 136 -13.38 -14.31 -13.06
N THR A 137 -14.48 -14.90 -13.50
CA THR A 137 -14.74 -15.12 -14.92
C THR A 137 -14.83 -13.80 -15.70
N PRO A 138 -14.51 -13.76 -16.98
CA PRO A 138 -14.60 -12.54 -17.79
C PRO A 138 -15.96 -11.85 -17.68
N LYS A 139 -17.05 -12.63 -17.67
CA LYS A 139 -18.41 -12.12 -17.57
C LYS A 139 -18.65 -11.40 -16.25
N ILE A 140 -18.31 -12.03 -15.12
CA ILE A 140 -18.49 -11.45 -13.78
C ILE A 140 -17.62 -10.19 -13.62
N MET A 141 -16.36 -10.24 -14.04
CA MET A 141 -15.48 -9.07 -14.00
C MET A 141 -16.01 -7.92 -14.87
N GLY A 142 -16.59 -8.22 -16.04
CA GLY A 142 -17.27 -7.22 -16.86
C GLY A 142 -18.50 -6.59 -16.16
N GLU A 143 -19.31 -7.39 -15.48
CA GLU A 143 -20.46 -6.91 -14.70
C GLU A 143 -20.03 -6.02 -13.53
N ILE A 144 -18.94 -6.38 -12.83
CA ILE A 144 -18.35 -5.56 -11.75
C ILE A 144 -17.78 -4.26 -12.32
N ALA A 145 -17.09 -4.33 -13.46
CA ALA A 145 -16.57 -3.15 -14.14
C ALA A 145 -17.68 -2.18 -14.55
N LEU A 146 -18.81 -2.69 -15.04
CA LEU A 146 -19.98 -1.87 -15.38
C LEU A 146 -20.52 -1.10 -14.17
N LYS A 147 -20.63 -1.77 -13.02
CA LYS A 147 -21.09 -1.14 -11.76
C LYS A 147 -20.14 -0.05 -11.28
N ASN A 148 -18.87 -0.13 -11.65
CA ASN A 148 -17.80 0.78 -11.25
C ASN A 148 -17.29 1.66 -12.41
N ALA A 149 -17.98 1.72 -13.54
CA ALA A 149 -17.56 2.45 -14.73
C ALA A 149 -17.49 3.99 -14.54
N ASN A 150 -18.07 4.51 -13.47
CA ASN A 150 -17.95 5.91 -13.06
C ASN A 150 -16.66 6.21 -12.27
N ARG A 151 -15.89 5.20 -11.89
CA ARG A 151 -14.61 5.38 -11.19
C ARG A 151 -13.51 5.75 -12.18
N PRO A 152 -12.67 6.74 -11.85
CA PRO A 152 -11.66 7.25 -12.79
C PRO A 152 -10.57 6.24 -13.14
N ILE A 153 -10.27 5.30 -12.22
CA ILE A 153 -9.22 4.31 -12.41
C ILE A 153 -9.60 2.98 -11.74
N LEU A 154 -9.47 1.89 -12.51
CA LEU A 154 -9.68 0.53 -12.03
C LEU A 154 -8.36 -0.23 -12.01
N LYS A 155 -8.09 -0.94 -10.90
CA LYS A 155 -6.98 -1.89 -10.79
C LYS A 155 -7.52 -3.31 -10.97
N ILE A 156 -6.97 -4.05 -11.91
CA ILE A 156 -7.49 -5.35 -12.32
C ILE A 156 -6.55 -6.45 -11.85
N LYS A 157 -7.04 -7.33 -10.99
CA LYS A 157 -6.28 -8.52 -10.57
C LYS A 157 -6.36 -9.57 -11.66
N LEU A 158 -5.20 -10.14 -12.03
CA LEU A 158 -5.03 -11.11 -13.10
C LEU A 158 -4.21 -12.32 -12.61
N THR A 159 -4.23 -13.42 -13.36
CA THR A 159 -3.62 -14.69 -12.93
C THR A 159 -2.84 -15.43 -14.00
N GLY A 160 -2.91 -14.99 -15.26
CA GLY A 160 -2.29 -15.63 -16.40
C GLY A 160 -3.32 -16.11 -17.42
N ASP A 161 -3.71 -17.38 -17.40
CA ASP A 161 -4.64 -17.90 -18.41
C ASP A 161 -6.02 -17.22 -18.38
N GLY A 162 -6.49 -16.79 -19.55
CA GLY A 162 -7.80 -16.11 -19.71
C GLY A 162 -7.79 -14.61 -19.35
N ASP A 163 -6.62 -14.01 -19.11
CA ASP A 163 -6.53 -12.61 -18.73
C ASP A 163 -6.91 -11.64 -19.84
N LEU A 164 -6.66 -12.00 -21.11
CA LEU A 164 -7.07 -11.19 -22.23
C LEU A 164 -8.59 -11.08 -22.32
N GLU A 165 -9.28 -12.20 -22.17
CA GLU A 165 -10.74 -12.26 -22.22
C GLU A 165 -11.36 -11.47 -21.05
N ARG A 166 -10.76 -11.55 -19.85
CA ARG A 166 -11.15 -10.73 -18.68
C ARG A 166 -11.03 -9.24 -18.99
N LEU A 167 -9.88 -8.82 -19.50
CA LEU A 167 -9.62 -7.42 -19.77
C LEU A 167 -10.49 -6.85 -20.91
N VAL A 168 -10.76 -7.63 -21.94
CA VAL A 168 -11.67 -7.26 -23.04
C VAL A 168 -13.08 -6.96 -22.49
N GLU A 169 -13.62 -7.84 -21.64
CA GLU A 169 -14.94 -7.61 -21.03
C GLU A 169 -14.95 -6.41 -20.08
N ILE A 170 -13.87 -6.20 -19.32
CA ILE A 170 -13.73 -5.02 -18.45
C ILE A 170 -13.72 -3.74 -19.29
N ARG A 171 -12.87 -3.65 -20.31
CA ARG A 171 -12.77 -2.44 -21.16
C ARG A 171 -14.09 -2.12 -21.87
N LYS A 172 -14.80 -3.14 -22.34
CA LYS A 172 -16.12 -2.99 -22.97
C LYS A 172 -17.14 -2.35 -22.01
N ASN A 173 -17.11 -2.72 -20.74
CA ASN A 173 -18.07 -2.28 -19.72
C ASN A 173 -17.63 -1.01 -18.95
N ALA A 174 -16.35 -0.67 -18.96
CA ALA A 174 -15.79 0.55 -18.38
C ALA A 174 -14.87 1.27 -19.40
N PRO A 175 -15.45 1.82 -20.49
CA PRO A 175 -14.67 2.35 -21.62
C PRO A 175 -13.83 3.58 -21.26
N GLU A 176 -14.26 4.38 -20.30
CA GLU A 176 -13.61 5.65 -19.92
C GLU A 176 -12.66 5.52 -18.73
N SER A 177 -12.73 4.42 -17.97
CA SER A 177 -11.86 4.23 -16.81
C SER A 177 -10.42 3.99 -17.27
N ARG A 178 -9.46 4.62 -16.58
CA ARG A 178 -8.06 4.26 -16.70
C ARG A 178 -7.86 2.85 -16.13
N LEU A 179 -7.02 2.05 -16.75
CA LEU A 179 -6.78 0.67 -16.32
C LEU A 179 -5.31 0.48 -15.92
N VAL A 180 -5.11 -0.05 -14.74
CA VAL A 180 -3.85 -0.64 -14.31
C VAL A 180 -4.12 -2.10 -13.96
N ILE A 181 -3.14 -2.97 -14.16
CA ILE A 181 -3.29 -4.39 -13.86
C ILE A 181 -2.26 -4.84 -12.84
N ASP A 182 -2.63 -5.85 -12.07
CA ASP A 182 -1.76 -6.50 -11.10
C ASP A 182 -1.83 -8.01 -11.32
N ALA A 183 -0.72 -8.57 -11.75
CA ALA A 183 -0.60 -10.00 -12.01
C ALA A 183 -0.22 -10.79 -10.75
N ASN A 184 0.15 -10.12 -9.66
CA ASN A 184 0.57 -10.73 -8.39
C ASN A 184 1.50 -11.93 -8.61
N GLU A 185 2.56 -11.75 -9.39
CA GLU A 185 3.56 -12.78 -9.74
C GLU A 185 3.03 -13.95 -10.60
N GLY A 186 1.77 -13.87 -11.08
CA GLY A 186 1.08 -15.00 -11.70
C GLY A 186 1.43 -15.26 -13.19
N TRP A 187 2.27 -14.45 -13.82
CA TRP A 187 2.57 -14.59 -15.24
C TRP A 187 3.84 -15.37 -15.52
N THR A 188 3.85 -16.03 -16.70
CA THR A 188 5.05 -16.54 -17.36
C THR A 188 5.53 -15.53 -18.42
N PRO A 189 6.78 -15.66 -18.92
CA PRO A 189 7.25 -14.84 -20.05
C PRO A 189 6.38 -14.97 -21.30
N GLU A 190 5.74 -16.13 -21.52
CA GLU A 190 4.81 -16.39 -22.62
C GLU A 190 3.53 -15.57 -22.46
N HIS A 191 2.97 -15.50 -21.23
CA HIS A 191 1.83 -14.62 -20.92
C HIS A 191 2.17 -13.16 -21.21
N TYR A 192 3.32 -12.68 -20.74
CA TYR A 192 3.77 -11.31 -20.97
C TYR A 192 3.83 -10.98 -22.48
N LYS A 193 4.56 -11.80 -23.25
CA LYS A 193 4.71 -11.60 -24.70
C LYS A 193 3.39 -11.64 -25.45
N ARG A 194 2.44 -12.49 -25.02
CA ARG A 194 1.12 -12.63 -25.60
C ARG A 194 0.20 -11.47 -25.26
N TYR A 195 0.19 -11.04 -23.99
CA TYR A 195 -0.82 -10.09 -23.50
C TYR A 195 -0.42 -8.63 -23.63
N VAL A 196 0.83 -8.28 -23.40
CA VAL A 196 1.25 -6.86 -23.34
C VAL A 196 0.91 -6.08 -24.61
N PRO A 197 1.11 -6.62 -25.85
CA PRO A 197 0.70 -5.91 -27.06
C PRO A 197 -0.80 -5.66 -27.15
N GLU A 198 -1.63 -6.61 -26.71
CA GLU A 198 -3.09 -6.47 -26.70
C GLU A 198 -3.56 -5.53 -25.60
N PHE A 199 -2.97 -5.61 -24.41
CA PHE A 199 -3.28 -4.74 -23.28
C PHE A 199 -2.95 -3.28 -23.57
N LYS A 200 -1.88 -3.02 -24.33
CA LYS A 200 -1.58 -1.68 -24.83
C LYS A 200 -2.69 -1.13 -25.72
N LYS A 201 -3.25 -1.96 -26.64
CA LYS A 201 -4.39 -1.57 -27.47
C LYS A 201 -5.65 -1.31 -26.65
N LEU A 202 -5.83 -2.03 -25.54
CA LEU A 202 -6.93 -1.83 -24.59
C LEU A 202 -6.70 -0.65 -23.63
N GLY A 203 -5.56 0.06 -23.74
CA GLY A 203 -5.27 1.26 -22.98
C GLY A 203 -4.86 0.99 -21.53
N VAL A 204 -4.20 -0.14 -21.26
CA VAL A 204 -3.57 -0.39 -19.95
C VAL A 204 -2.38 0.56 -19.79
N GLU A 205 -2.31 1.21 -18.62
CA GLU A 205 -1.30 2.22 -18.33
C GLU A 205 -0.11 1.69 -17.54
N MET A 206 -0.28 0.61 -16.77
CA MET A 206 0.78 0.01 -15.95
C MET A 206 0.48 -1.46 -15.68
N ILE A 207 1.53 -2.27 -15.57
CA ILE A 207 1.51 -3.68 -15.19
C ILE A 207 2.28 -3.84 -13.88
N GLU A 208 1.61 -4.26 -12.81
CA GLU A 208 2.22 -4.53 -11.53
C GLU A 208 2.63 -5.99 -11.43
N GLN A 209 3.84 -6.23 -10.98
CA GLN A 209 4.51 -7.50 -10.65
C GLN A 209 4.09 -8.68 -11.54
N PRO A 210 4.49 -8.70 -12.80
CA PRO A 210 4.11 -9.79 -13.70
C PRO A 210 4.74 -11.13 -13.32
N PHE A 211 6.00 -11.13 -12.85
CA PHE A 211 6.77 -12.33 -12.53
C PHE A 211 7.11 -12.43 -11.05
N PRO A 212 7.37 -13.67 -10.54
CA PRO A 212 7.90 -13.87 -9.21
C PRO A 212 9.15 -13.02 -8.94
N ALA A 213 9.23 -12.44 -7.73
CA ALA A 213 10.30 -11.52 -7.36
C ALA A 213 11.70 -12.15 -7.41
N ASP A 214 11.80 -13.46 -7.23
CA ASP A 214 13.06 -14.23 -7.36
C ASP A 214 13.40 -14.58 -8.82
N ASN A 215 12.51 -14.30 -9.78
CA ASN A 215 12.66 -14.60 -11.21
C ASN A 215 12.29 -13.41 -12.12
N ASP A 216 12.31 -12.19 -11.61
CA ASP A 216 11.94 -10.97 -12.34
C ASP A 216 13.02 -10.44 -13.31
N GLY A 217 14.25 -10.96 -13.20
CA GLY A 217 15.38 -10.56 -14.05
C GLY A 217 15.15 -10.70 -15.55
N ILE A 218 14.19 -11.52 -15.96
CA ILE A 218 13.77 -11.68 -17.36
C ILE A 218 13.24 -10.37 -17.95
N LEU A 219 12.67 -9.48 -17.14
CA LEU A 219 12.17 -8.16 -17.56
C LEU A 219 13.22 -7.36 -18.32
N LYS A 220 14.50 -7.49 -17.95
CA LYS A 220 15.60 -6.81 -18.65
C LYS A 220 15.71 -7.17 -20.14
N THR A 221 15.16 -8.30 -20.55
CA THR A 221 15.22 -8.81 -21.92
C THR A 221 13.93 -8.61 -22.70
N LEU A 222 12.89 -8.08 -22.04
CA LEU A 222 11.58 -7.84 -22.64
C LEU A 222 11.38 -6.35 -22.94
N ASP A 223 10.60 -6.07 -23.98
CA ASP A 223 10.16 -4.70 -24.24
C ASP A 223 9.08 -4.29 -23.23
N HIS A 224 9.13 -3.05 -22.76
CA HIS A 224 8.15 -2.46 -21.84
C HIS A 224 7.30 -1.38 -22.56
N PRO A 225 6.43 -1.76 -23.51
CA PRO A 225 5.55 -0.79 -24.16
C PRO A 225 4.45 -0.26 -23.21
N ILE A 226 4.22 -0.96 -22.12
CA ILE A 226 3.46 -0.54 -20.93
C ILE A 226 4.45 -0.55 -19.77
N PRO A 227 4.55 0.53 -18.97
CA PRO A 227 5.42 0.57 -17.80
C PRO A 227 5.14 -0.57 -16.82
N VAL A 228 6.19 -1.13 -16.23
CA VAL A 228 6.09 -2.21 -15.24
C VAL A 228 6.41 -1.69 -13.84
N CYS A 229 5.65 -2.13 -12.85
CA CYS A 229 5.76 -1.75 -11.45
C CYS A 229 6.27 -2.92 -10.61
N ALA A 230 7.28 -2.67 -9.77
CA ALA A 230 7.71 -3.63 -8.75
C ALA A 230 6.84 -3.50 -7.50
N ASP A 231 6.21 -4.60 -7.07
CA ASP A 231 5.55 -4.71 -5.75
C ASP A 231 6.35 -5.69 -4.86
N GLU A 232 6.19 -6.98 -5.08
CA GLU A 232 6.88 -8.01 -4.30
C GLU A 232 8.41 -7.94 -4.45
N SER A 233 8.90 -7.38 -5.54
CA SER A 233 10.34 -7.18 -5.80
C SER A 233 10.97 -6.01 -5.05
N CYS A 234 10.18 -5.11 -4.44
CA CYS A 234 10.68 -3.93 -3.74
C CYS A 234 10.10 -3.82 -2.34
N HIS A 235 10.94 -3.95 -1.33
CA HIS A 235 10.55 -3.81 0.06
C HIS A 235 11.02 -2.48 0.66
N ASP A 236 12.28 -2.11 0.42
CA ASP A 236 12.86 -0.89 0.97
C ASP A 236 13.86 -0.23 0.00
N THR A 237 14.54 0.80 0.49
CA THR A 237 15.53 1.56 -0.27
C THR A 237 16.70 0.71 -0.77
N ALA A 238 17.06 -0.39 -0.08
CA ALA A 238 18.18 -1.25 -0.47
C ALA A 238 17.92 -2.02 -1.78
N ASP A 239 16.66 -2.27 -2.11
CA ASP A 239 16.28 -2.99 -3.33
C ASP A 239 16.46 -2.15 -4.61
N LEU A 240 16.42 -0.83 -4.51
CA LEU A 240 16.33 0.07 -5.67
C LEU A 240 17.43 -0.13 -6.70
N GLU A 241 18.68 -0.38 -6.25
CA GLU A 241 19.82 -0.54 -7.17
C GLU A 241 19.63 -1.74 -8.11
N ARG A 242 19.09 -2.85 -7.59
CA ARG A 242 18.77 -4.06 -8.35
C ARG A 242 17.68 -3.83 -9.37
N LEU A 243 16.74 -2.94 -9.07
CA LEU A 243 15.52 -2.74 -9.87
C LEU A 243 15.71 -1.75 -11.03
N VAL A 244 16.80 -0.98 -11.04
CA VAL A 244 17.11 -0.07 -12.16
C VAL A 244 17.23 -0.83 -13.47
N GLY A 245 16.40 -0.42 -14.46
CA GLY A 245 16.34 -1.05 -15.79
C GLY A 245 15.52 -2.34 -15.86
N LEU A 246 14.86 -2.73 -14.75
CA LEU A 246 13.87 -3.79 -14.72
C LEU A 246 12.44 -3.25 -14.64
N TYR A 247 12.26 -2.14 -13.93
CA TYR A 247 10.96 -1.54 -13.66
C TYR A 247 10.98 -0.03 -13.89
N GLU A 248 9.84 0.55 -14.20
CA GLU A 248 9.63 2.00 -14.31
C GLU A 248 8.94 2.57 -13.08
N PHE A 249 8.22 1.72 -12.32
CA PHE A 249 7.50 2.08 -11.11
C PHE A 249 7.94 1.23 -9.92
N ILE A 250 7.82 1.82 -8.74
CA ILE A 250 7.96 1.14 -7.44
C ILE A 250 6.65 1.30 -6.68
N ASN A 251 6.05 0.18 -6.25
CA ASN A 251 4.90 0.19 -5.35
C ASN A 251 5.39 0.19 -3.88
N ILE A 252 5.16 1.28 -3.21
CA ILE A 252 5.48 1.47 -1.79
C ILE A 252 4.32 0.95 -0.97
N LYS A 253 4.58 0.06 0.00
CA LYS A 253 3.61 -0.39 1.00
C LYS A 253 4.25 -0.31 2.37
N LEU A 254 3.56 0.27 3.34
CA LEU A 254 4.12 0.52 4.67
C LEU A 254 4.49 -0.77 5.39
N ASP A 255 3.72 -1.84 5.21
CA ASP A 255 4.02 -3.16 5.79
C ASP A 255 5.32 -3.76 5.22
N LYS A 256 5.65 -3.49 3.96
CA LYS A 256 6.93 -3.91 3.36
C LYS A 256 8.09 -3.05 3.85
N THR A 257 7.93 -1.73 3.81
CA THR A 257 8.99 -0.80 4.22
C THR A 257 9.26 -0.81 5.72
N GLY A 258 8.32 -1.33 6.50
CA GLY A 258 8.39 -1.25 7.96
C GLY A 258 8.15 0.15 8.48
N GLY A 259 7.13 0.83 7.94
CA GLY A 259 6.60 2.09 8.41
C GLY A 259 6.79 3.29 7.49
N LEU A 260 6.19 4.39 7.90
CA LEU A 260 6.19 5.66 7.17
C LEU A 260 7.61 6.25 7.03
N THR A 261 8.47 6.08 8.06
CA THR A 261 9.84 6.63 8.03
C THR A 261 10.65 6.11 6.86
N GLU A 262 10.66 4.79 6.63
CA GLU A 262 11.37 4.20 5.49
C GLU A 262 10.61 4.44 4.17
N ALA A 263 9.28 4.46 4.18
CA ALA A 263 8.50 4.76 2.99
C ALA A 263 8.81 6.14 2.40
N LEU A 264 9.01 7.15 3.25
CA LEU A 264 9.45 8.49 2.83
C LEU A 264 10.84 8.47 2.17
N ARG A 265 11.77 7.70 2.75
CA ARG A 265 13.12 7.54 2.19
C ARG A 265 13.07 6.80 0.85
N LEU A 266 12.31 5.70 0.80
CA LEU A 266 12.14 4.91 -0.41
C LEU A 266 11.55 5.76 -1.53
N GLN A 267 10.52 6.56 -1.27
CA GLN A 267 9.91 7.43 -2.29
C GLN A 267 10.93 8.43 -2.84
N ALA A 268 11.63 9.14 -1.97
CA ALA A 268 12.65 10.12 -2.40
C ALA A 268 13.78 9.45 -3.19
N ALA A 269 14.31 8.34 -2.71
CA ALA A 269 15.40 7.62 -3.38
C ALA A 269 14.97 7.00 -4.72
N ALA A 270 13.73 6.52 -4.82
CA ALA A 270 13.18 5.99 -6.06
C ALA A 270 13.05 7.10 -7.12
N GLU A 271 12.51 8.26 -6.74
CA GLU A 271 12.40 9.42 -7.63
C GLU A 271 13.77 9.93 -8.09
N ASP A 272 14.77 9.99 -7.20
CA ASP A 272 16.15 10.37 -7.53
C ASP A 272 16.80 9.40 -8.54
N LYS A 273 16.39 8.13 -8.53
CA LYS A 273 16.83 7.13 -9.52
C LYS A 273 15.98 7.10 -10.79
N GLY A 274 14.96 7.95 -10.89
CA GLY A 274 14.10 8.08 -12.07
C GLY A 274 12.90 7.14 -12.10
N PHE A 275 12.61 6.41 -11.02
CA PHE A 275 11.37 5.66 -10.89
C PHE A 275 10.18 6.60 -10.66
N GLN A 276 9.04 6.23 -11.19
CA GLN A 276 7.76 6.73 -10.71
C GLN A 276 7.31 5.90 -9.50
N THR A 277 6.48 6.47 -8.64
CA THR A 277 6.01 5.78 -7.46
C THR A 277 4.52 5.50 -7.51
N MET A 278 4.16 4.34 -7.02
CA MET A 278 2.83 3.93 -6.61
C MET A 278 2.84 3.77 -5.09
N ILE A 279 1.75 4.10 -4.44
CA ILE A 279 1.48 3.72 -3.06
C ILE A 279 0.40 2.66 -3.04
N GLY A 280 0.65 1.54 -2.38
CA GLY A 280 -0.33 0.47 -2.20
C GLY A 280 -0.52 0.13 -0.72
N CYS A 281 -1.41 -0.82 -0.48
CA CYS A 281 -1.70 -1.35 0.84
C CYS A 281 -1.93 -2.87 0.80
N MET A 282 -1.92 -3.49 1.95
CA MET A 282 -2.54 -4.79 2.20
C MET A 282 -4.03 -4.57 2.52
N SER A 283 -4.80 -5.62 2.82
CA SER A 283 -6.07 -5.46 3.52
C SER A 283 -5.79 -4.71 4.81
N ALA A 284 -6.50 -3.63 5.06
CA ALA A 284 -6.24 -2.73 6.18
C ALA A 284 -7.49 -1.94 6.56
N THR A 285 -7.59 -1.54 7.82
CA THR A 285 -8.57 -0.53 8.22
C THR A 285 -8.09 0.88 7.85
N SER A 286 -8.95 1.86 8.01
CA SER A 286 -8.57 3.27 7.85
C SER A 286 -7.34 3.67 8.66
N LEU A 287 -7.05 3.00 9.78
CA LEU A 287 -5.88 3.30 10.60
C LEU A 287 -4.57 2.90 9.89
N GLY A 288 -4.53 1.74 9.24
CA GLY A 288 -3.36 1.30 8.45
C GLY A 288 -3.15 2.14 7.20
N ILE A 289 -4.25 2.67 6.62
CA ILE A 289 -4.20 3.52 5.42
C ILE A 289 -3.79 4.96 5.73
N ALA A 290 -4.15 5.50 6.89
CA ALA A 290 -3.95 6.92 7.21
C ALA A 290 -2.50 7.40 7.03
N PRO A 291 -1.46 6.70 7.50
CA PRO A 291 -0.07 7.13 7.26
C PRO A 291 0.33 7.09 5.78
N ALA A 292 -0.16 6.10 5.01
CA ALA A 292 0.13 5.95 3.59
C ALA A 292 -0.42 7.12 2.75
N PHE A 293 -1.46 7.81 3.24
CA PHE A 293 -2.02 9.01 2.62
C PHE A 293 -0.97 10.10 2.38
N LEU A 294 0.07 10.18 3.22
CA LEU A 294 1.15 11.17 3.07
C LEU A 294 2.07 10.83 1.90
N ILE A 295 2.36 9.55 1.68
CA ILE A 295 3.12 9.07 0.51
C ILE A 295 2.31 9.29 -0.77
N ALA A 296 0.98 9.13 -0.70
CA ALA A 296 0.07 9.31 -1.83
C ALA A 296 0.13 10.72 -2.44
N GLN A 297 0.52 11.74 -1.67
CA GLN A 297 0.60 13.13 -2.15
C GLN A 297 1.59 13.31 -3.30
N ARG A 298 2.57 12.42 -3.45
CA ARG A 298 3.58 12.45 -4.51
C ARG A 298 3.52 11.23 -5.44
N ALA A 299 2.75 10.20 -5.09
CA ALA A 299 2.62 9.00 -5.91
C ALA A 299 1.83 9.27 -7.19
N LYS A 300 2.22 8.61 -8.27
CA LYS A 300 1.55 8.69 -9.59
C LYS A 300 0.29 7.82 -9.64
N ILE A 301 0.33 6.68 -8.98
CA ILE A 301 -0.79 5.75 -8.84
C ILE A 301 -1.02 5.51 -7.35
N ILE A 302 -2.27 5.56 -6.94
CA ILE A 302 -2.66 5.47 -5.54
C ILE A 302 -3.63 4.30 -5.41
N ASP A 303 -3.26 3.31 -4.60
CA ASP A 303 -4.00 2.09 -4.33
C ASP A 303 -4.23 2.00 -2.81
N LEU A 304 -5.14 2.82 -2.32
CA LEU A 304 -5.53 2.94 -0.92
C LEU A 304 -7.04 2.66 -0.77
N ASP A 305 -7.51 1.64 -1.43
CA ASP A 305 -8.94 1.30 -1.53
C ASP A 305 -9.40 0.22 -0.54
N ALA A 306 -8.50 -0.37 0.24
CA ALA A 306 -8.84 -1.44 1.19
C ALA A 306 -10.06 -1.11 2.08
N PRO A 307 -10.22 0.10 2.67
CA PRO A 307 -11.39 0.41 3.47
C PRO A 307 -12.72 0.40 2.71
N LEU A 308 -12.71 0.48 1.38
CA LEU A 308 -13.94 0.43 0.57
C LEU A 308 -14.61 -0.95 0.54
N TYR A 309 -13.89 -2.00 0.93
CA TYR A 309 -14.37 -3.38 0.96
C TYR A 309 -14.80 -3.83 2.35
N LEU A 310 -14.55 -3.03 3.39
CA LEU A 310 -14.87 -3.38 4.78
C LEU A 310 -16.38 -3.31 5.04
N TYR A 311 -16.91 -4.28 5.80
CA TYR A 311 -18.26 -4.20 6.34
C TYR A 311 -18.36 -3.20 7.49
N ASP A 312 -17.31 -3.09 8.30
CA ASP A 312 -17.15 -2.14 9.40
C ASP A 312 -15.73 -1.58 9.41
N ASP A 313 -15.51 -0.37 9.90
CA ASP A 313 -14.22 0.30 9.98
C ASP A 313 -14.06 0.98 11.35
N ARG A 314 -12.96 1.68 11.58
CA ARG A 314 -12.65 2.44 12.80
C ARG A 314 -13.74 3.46 13.14
N ALA A 315 -13.83 3.85 14.42
CA ALA A 315 -14.82 4.83 14.89
C ALA A 315 -14.76 6.18 14.17
N PHE A 316 -13.58 6.60 13.72
CA PHE A 316 -13.34 7.81 12.92
C PHE A 316 -12.63 7.44 11.63
N PRO A 317 -13.31 6.76 10.68
CA PRO A 317 -12.65 6.23 9.50
C PRO A 317 -12.20 7.34 8.54
N LEU A 318 -11.35 6.98 7.60
CA LEU A 318 -11.06 7.82 6.44
C LEU A 318 -12.36 8.09 5.68
N LYS A 319 -12.53 9.33 5.25
CA LYS A 319 -13.65 9.69 4.40
C LYS A 319 -13.32 9.37 2.94
N TYR A 320 -14.20 8.62 2.29
CA TYR A 320 -14.21 8.37 0.85
C TYR A 320 -15.43 9.00 0.20
N ASP A 321 -15.24 9.60 -0.98
CA ASP A 321 -16.32 10.01 -1.88
C ASP A 321 -16.04 9.38 -3.26
N GLY A 322 -16.67 8.25 -3.54
CA GLY A 322 -16.30 7.39 -4.65
C GLY A 322 -14.86 6.91 -4.55
N SER A 323 -13.99 7.38 -5.44
CA SER A 323 -12.54 7.11 -5.40
C SER A 323 -11.72 8.26 -4.78
N ILE A 324 -12.37 9.32 -4.30
CA ILE A 324 -11.67 10.43 -3.64
C ILE A 324 -11.47 10.10 -2.18
N VAL A 325 -10.22 10.15 -1.72
CA VAL A 325 -9.82 9.94 -0.32
C VAL A 325 -9.44 11.28 0.30
N PHE A 326 -10.02 11.57 1.45
CA PHE A 326 -9.76 12.82 2.18
C PHE A 326 -8.68 12.62 3.24
N PRO A 327 -7.99 13.68 3.67
CA PRO A 327 -7.01 13.61 4.75
C PRO A 327 -7.59 12.96 6.02
N PRO A 328 -6.79 12.16 6.76
CA PRO A 328 -7.24 11.59 8.03
C PRO A 328 -7.59 12.64 9.06
N SER A 329 -8.57 12.36 9.91
CA SER A 329 -8.89 13.19 11.08
C SER A 329 -7.87 12.96 12.20
N ALA A 330 -7.76 13.92 13.13
CA ALA A 330 -6.86 13.79 14.28
C ALA A 330 -7.30 12.67 15.26
N GLU A 331 -8.59 12.35 15.24
CA GLU A 331 -9.16 11.26 16.04
C GLU A 331 -8.75 9.89 15.50
N LEU A 332 -8.51 9.78 14.20
CA LEU A 332 -8.02 8.55 13.59
C LEU A 332 -6.51 8.44 13.76
N TRP A 333 -5.76 9.42 13.24
CA TRP A 333 -4.31 9.36 13.21
C TRP A 333 -3.69 10.72 12.81
N GLY A 334 -2.54 11.06 13.42
CA GLY A 334 -1.75 12.21 13.01
C GLY A 334 -2.37 13.54 13.42
#